data_d4ef2cded6096dcf4f244c2a33110296
#
_entry.id   d4ef2cded6096dcf4f244c2a33110296
#
_cell.length_a   1.000
_cell.length_b   1.000
_cell.length_c   1.000
_cell.angle_alpha   90.00
_cell.angle_beta   90.00
_cell.angle_gamma   90.00
#
_symmetry.space_group_name_H-M   'P 1'
#
loop_
_entity.id
_entity.type
_entity.pdbx_description
1 polymer ?
#
loop_
_entity_poly.entity_id
_entity_poly.type
_entity_poly.pdbx_seq_one_letter_code
_entity_poly.pdbx_strand_id
1 'polypeptide(L)'
;ASTMGVFGGQGYGSVPCFRFSHGQKVWIRQFNPERSADNVLVEDGCDFWIFGFKTEGPSGKAFNIRGGSRAEIFDGHATIATDDGTPCIENENSSVFAYFLTEGCGPNHQFTVAVNEIQNGCQRKLLPHVMPPYGVEYYYIPGYVGIHR
;
A
#
# COMPACT_ATOMS: atom_id res chain seq x y z
N ALA A 1 -14.82 -11.82 14.63
CA ALA A 1 -14.52 -11.17 13.34
C ALA A 1 -15.50 -10.01 13.18
N SER A 2 -14.98 -8.80 13.06
CA SER A 2 -15.82 -7.63 12.75
C SER A 2 -15.65 -7.29 11.27
N THR A 3 -16.76 -7.19 10.57
CA THR A 3 -16.79 -6.72 9.19
C THR A 3 -17.06 -5.23 9.22
N MET A 4 -16.11 -4.42 8.82
CA MET A 4 -16.27 -2.98 8.70
C MET A 4 -16.40 -2.63 7.23
N GLY A 5 -17.55 -2.10 6.84
CA GLY A 5 -17.72 -1.47 5.53
C GLY A 5 -17.36 0.00 5.63
N VAL A 6 -16.22 0.39 5.07
CA VAL A 6 -15.80 1.80 5.04
C VAL A 6 -15.82 2.27 3.60
N PHE A 7 -16.62 3.30 3.34
CA PHE A 7 -16.82 3.85 2.00
C PHE A 7 -15.85 4.99 1.63
N GLY A 8 -14.81 5.18 2.37
CA GLY A 8 -13.77 6.15 2.09
C GLY A 8 -13.45 7.02 3.30
N GLY A 9 -12.21 7.42 3.39
CA GLY A 9 -11.69 8.34 4.39
C GLY A 9 -10.62 9.21 3.76
N GLN A 10 -10.67 10.49 4.06
CA GLN A 10 -9.64 11.44 3.70
C GLN A 10 -8.90 11.85 4.97
N GLY A 11 -7.61 11.52 5.05
CA GLY A 11 -6.73 11.99 6.09
C GLY A 11 -5.91 13.17 5.59
N TYR A 12 -5.75 14.18 6.40
CA TYR A 12 -4.84 15.28 6.12
C TYR A 12 -3.74 15.29 7.18
N GLY A 13 -2.47 15.21 6.75
CA GLY A 13 -1.34 15.38 7.65
C GLY A 13 -0.57 14.10 7.98
N SER A 14 0.08 14.11 9.13
CA SER A 14 1.07 13.09 9.54
C SER A 14 0.49 11.81 10.15
N VAL A 15 -0.83 11.74 10.32
CA VAL A 15 -1.48 10.56 10.88
C VAL A 15 -1.98 9.63 9.77
N PRO A 16 -2.00 8.30 9.98
CA PRO A 16 -2.58 7.39 9.01
C PRO A 16 -4.09 7.62 8.86
N CYS A 17 -4.60 7.46 7.62
CA CYS A 17 -6.04 7.53 7.36
C CYS A 17 -6.77 6.41 8.08
N PHE A 18 -6.22 5.19 8.03
CA PHE A 18 -6.70 4.01 8.76
C PHE A 18 -5.54 3.30 9.44
N ARG A 19 -5.76 2.90 10.68
CA ARG A 19 -4.78 2.16 11.47
C ARG A 19 -5.39 0.88 12.02
N PHE A 20 -4.72 -0.24 11.79
CA PHE A 20 -5.06 -1.55 12.32
C PHE A 20 -3.88 -2.05 13.16
N SER A 21 -4.15 -2.39 14.43
CA SER A 21 -3.13 -2.75 15.41
C SER A 21 -3.64 -3.79 16.41
N HIS A 22 -2.78 -4.22 17.33
CA HIS A 22 -3.13 -5.11 18.44
C HIS A 22 -3.59 -6.51 18.00
N GLY A 23 -2.93 -7.10 17.01
CA GLY A 23 -3.20 -8.48 16.58
C GLY A 23 -4.57 -8.72 15.97
N GLN A 24 -5.21 -7.68 15.45
CA GLN A 24 -6.54 -7.78 14.83
C GLN A 24 -6.49 -8.63 13.55
N LYS A 25 -7.62 -9.31 13.28
CA LYS A 25 -7.88 -9.95 11.99
C LYS A 25 -8.88 -9.11 11.21
N VAL A 26 -8.47 -8.61 10.06
CA VAL A 26 -9.19 -7.58 9.30
C VAL A 26 -9.40 -8.05 7.86
N TRP A 27 -10.67 -8.07 7.42
CA TRP A 27 -11.05 -8.36 6.04
C TRP A 27 -11.82 -7.16 5.48
N ILE A 28 -11.32 -6.60 4.37
CA ILE A 28 -11.92 -5.42 3.76
C ILE A 28 -12.20 -5.70 2.29
N ARG A 29 -13.31 -5.15 1.81
CA ARG A 29 -13.68 -5.10 0.39
C ARG A 29 -14.07 -3.70 0.00
N GLN A 30 -13.64 -3.26 -1.19
CA GLN A 30 -13.97 -1.96 -1.77
C GLN A 30 -13.63 -0.79 -0.84
N PHE A 31 -12.36 -0.61 -0.60
CA PHE A 31 -11.82 0.35 0.35
C PHE A 31 -11.22 1.56 -0.38
N ASN A 32 -11.47 2.76 0.12
CA ASN A 32 -10.95 3.98 -0.50
C ASN A 32 -10.27 4.91 0.52
N PRO A 33 -9.05 4.58 0.99
CA PRO A 33 -8.26 5.44 1.85
C PRO A 33 -7.50 6.48 1.02
N GLU A 34 -7.55 7.76 1.41
CA GLU A 34 -6.93 8.83 0.64
C GLU A 34 -6.24 9.90 1.50
N ARG A 35 -5.22 10.54 0.92
CA ARG A 35 -4.64 11.84 1.33
C ARG A 35 -4.05 11.87 2.74
N SER A 36 -3.28 10.88 3.12
CA SER A 36 -2.54 10.91 4.37
C SER A 36 -1.10 10.42 4.20
N ALA A 37 -0.25 10.62 5.20
CA ALA A 37 1.14 10.16 5.17
C ALA A 37 1.25 8.64 4.99
N ASP A 38 0.34 7.89 5.62
CA ASP A 38 0.08 6.48 5.37
C ASP A 38 -1.42 6.35 5.14
N ASN A 39 -1.86 5.91 3.97
CA ASN A 39 -3.30 5.71 3.76
C ASN A 39 -3.81 4.56 4.63
N VAL A 40 -3.04 3.47 4.69
CA VAL A 40 -3.33 2.32 5.56
C VAL A 40 -2.06 1.94 6.33
N LEU A 41 -2.16 1.96 7.65
CA LEU A 41 -1.14 1.43 8.56
C LEU A 41 -1.62 0.12 9.19
N VAL A 42 -0.85 -0.95 9.02
CA VAL A 42 -1.07 -2.27 9.62
C VAL A 42 0.12 -2.62 10.49
N GLU A 43 -0.09 -2.82 11.77
CA GLU A 43 1.00 -3.05 12.72
C GLU A 43 0.65 -3.99 13.87
N ASP A 44 1.63 -4.31 14.71
CA ASP A 44 1.47 -5.07 15.95
C ASP A 44 0.84 -6.46 15.74
N GLY A 45 1.35 -7.21 14.76
CA GLY A 45 0.94 -8.60 14.53
C GLY A 45 -0.47 -8.78 13.94
N CYS A 46 -1.00 -7.77 13.26
CA CYS A 46 -2.30 -7.90 12.60
C CYS A 46 -2.24 -8.84 11.39
N ASP A 47 -3.35 -9.55 11.17
CA ASP A 47 -3.64 -10.25 9.92
C ASP A 47 -4.61 -9.39 9.10
N PHE A 48 -4.22 -8.97 7.90
CA PHE A 48 -4.94 -8.02 7.07
C PHE A 48 -5.17 -8.57 5.65
N TRP A 49 -6.42 -8.60 5.23
CA TRP A 49 -6.82 -9.00 3.87
C TRP A 49 -7.68 -7.92 3.23
N ILE A 50 -7.26 -7.48 2.04
CA ILE A 50 -8.03 -6.50 1.29
C ILE A 50 -8.27 -6.98 -0.14
N PHE A 51 -9.52 -6.88 -0.58
CA PHE A 51 -9.98 -7.24 -1.93
C PHE A 51 -10.69 -6.04 -2.56
N GLY A 52 -10.03 -5.40 -3.50
CA GLY A 52 -10.51 -4.20 -4.14
C GLY A 52 -10.28 -2.96 -3.27
N PHE A 53 -9.43 -2.09 -3.73
CA PHE A 53 -9.23 -0.78 -3.12
C PHE A 53 -8.95 0.27 -4.20
N LYS A 54 -9.17 1.52 -3.83
CA LYS A 54 -8.75 2.68 -4.59
C LYS A 54 -8.11 3.67 -3.64
N THR A 55 -7.05 4.29 -4.05
CA THR A 55 -6.44 5.39 -3.32
C THR A 55 -5.99 6.47 -4.28
N GLU A 56 -6.24 7.72 -3.96
CA GLU A 56 -5.98 8.89 -4.81
C GLU A 56 -5.28 10.01 -4.04
N GLY A 57 -4.66 10.89 -4.80
CA GLY A 57 -4.17 12.19 -4.34
C GLY A 57 -2.72 12.20 -3.89
N PRO A 58 -2.17 13.40 -3.71
CA PRO A 58 -0.83 13.57 -3.17
C PRO A 58 -0.83 13.10 -1.72
N SER A 59 -0.32 11.92 -1.49
CA SER A 59 -0.24 11.34 -0.17
C SER A 59 1.03 10.51 -0.05
N GLY A 60 1.31 10.04 1.14
CA GLY A 60 2.42 9.16 1.38
C GLY A 60 2.19 7.73 0.86
N LYS A 61 2.46 6.75 1.66
CA LYS A 61 2.35 5.34 1.28
C LYS A 61 0.88 4.91 1.14
N ALA A 62 0.59 4.07 0.15
CA ALA A 62 -0.71 3.41 0.09
C ALA A 62 -0.87 2.44 1.27
N PHE A 63 0.17 1.66 1.53
CA PHE A 63 0.21 0.71 2.64
C PHE A 63 1.55 0.78 3.38
N ASN A 64 1.48 0.86 4.71
CA ASN A 64 2.60 0.71 5.62
C ASN A 64 2.32 -0.50 6.52
N ILE A 65 3.07 -1.60 6.34
CA ILE A 65 2.89 -2.86 7.06
C ILE A 65 4.13 -3.13 7.89
N ARG A 66 3.96 -3.27 9.21
CA ARG A 66 5.08 -3.43 10.12
C ARG A 66 4.77 -4.25 11.36
N GLY A 67 5.81 -4.53 12.16
CA GLY A 67 5.64 -5.13 13.49
C GLY A 67 5.14 -6.56 13.47
N GLY A 68 5.65 -7.41 12.57
CA GLY A 68 5.30 -8.82 12.49
C GLY A 68 3.90 -9.09 11.94
N SER A 69 3.29 -8.13 11.26
CA SER A 69 1.97 -8.27 10.66
C SER A 69 2.00 -9.12 9.40
N ARG A 70 0.81 -9.59 8.98
CA ARG A 70 0.60 -10.22 7.68
C ARG A 70 -0.42 -9.45 6.88
N ALA A 71 -0.14 -9.20 5.59
CA ALA A 71 -1.06 -8.54 4.70
C ALA A 71 -1.17 -9.27 3.37
N GLU A 72 -2.38 -9.41 2.87
CA GLU A 72 -2.68 -9.86 1.51
C GLU A 72 -3.52 -8.77 0.83
N ILE A 73 -2.96 -8.19 -0.24
CA ILE A 73 -3.49 -7.01 -0.92
C ILE A 73 -3.77 -7.37 -2.37
N PHE A 74 -5.04 -7.43 -2.73
CA PHE A 74 -5.47 -7.85 -4.06
C PHE A 74 -6.39 -6.84 -4.72
N ASP A 75 -6.29 -6.77 -6.05
CA ASP A 75 -7.25 -6.13 -6.93
C ASP A 75 -7.55 -4.68 -6.53
N GLY A 76 -6.57 -3.84 -6.64
CA GLY A 76 -6.68 -2.45 -6.27
C GLY A 76 -6.06 -1.53 -7.30
N HIS A 77 -6.31 -0.26 -7.09
CA HIS A 77 -5.82 0.81 -7.91
C HIS A 77 -5.25 1.94 -7.02
N ALA A 78 -3.96 2.15 -7.13
CA ALA A 78 -3.29 3.25 -6.45
C ALA A 78 -2.93 4.35 -7.46
N THR A 79 -3.65 5.46 -7.38
CA THR A 79 -3.43 6.67 -8.18
C THR A 79 -2.73 7.71 -7.31
N ILE A 80 -1.60 7.37 -6.77
CA ILE A 80 -0.85 8.29 -5.91
C ILE A 80 0.51 8.53 -6.52
N ALA A 81 0.90 9.78 -6.48
CA ALA A 81 2.17 10.21 -6.95
C ALA A 81 2.94 10.90 -5.84
N THR A 82 4.10 10.40 -5.55
CA THR A 82 5.09 11.12 -4.76
C THR A 82 6.40 11.11 -5.52
N ASP A 83 6.88 12.29 -5.86
CA ASP A 83 8.18 12.46 -6.54
C ASP A 83 9.38 12.37 -5.57
N ASP A 84 9.12 12.13 -4.29
CA ASP A 84 10.09 12.20 -3.21
C ASP A 84 10.72 10.85 -2.83
N GLY A 85 10.41 9.80 -3.57
CA GLY A 85 10.91 8.44 -3.28
C GLY A 85 10.11 7.68 -2.22
N THR A 86 8.97 8.20 -1.81
CA THR A 86 8.02 7.48 -0.94
C THR A 86 7.51 6.22 -1.65
N PRO A 87 7.59 5.03 -1.04
CA PRO A 87 7.13 3.80 -1.66
C PRO A 87 5.60 3.69 -1.65
N CYS A 88 5.05 2.97 -2.62
CA CYS A 88 3.63 2.59 -2.59
C CYS A 88 3.34 1.68 -1.40
N ILE A 89 4.19 0.65 -1.20
CA ILE A 89 4.14 -0.23 -0.04
C ILE A 89 5.45 -0.10 0.74
N GLU A 90 5.37 0.09 2.05
CA GLU A 90 6.47 -0.17 2.97
C GLU A 90 6.18 -1.43 3.79
N ASN A 91 7.10 -2.38 3.73
CA ASN A 91 7.03 -3.63 4.48
C ASN A 91 8.21 -3.70 5.45
N GLU A 92 7.96 -3.47 6.73
CA GLU A 92 8.97 -3.55 7.77
C GLU A 92 8.74 -4.77 8.67
N ASN A 93 9.66 -5.74 8.64
CA ASN A 93 9.63 -6.95 9.46
C ASN A 93 8.25 -7.63 9.47
N SER A 94 7.64 -7.76 8.29
CA SER A 94 6.28 -8.28 8.14
C SER A 94 6.18 -9.16 6.91
N SER A 95 5.11 -9.94 6.81
CA SER A 95 4.84 -10.81 5.66
C SER A 95 3.76 -10.19 4.79
N VAL A 96 4.09 -9.89 3.53
CA VAL A 96 3.18 -9.22 2.60
C VAL A 96 3.10 -9.99 1.29
N PHE A 97 1.88 -10.21 0.82
CA PHE A 97 1.58 -10.53 -0.56
C PHE A 97 0.79 -9.37 -1.18
N ALA A 98 1.22 -8.87 -2.34
CA ALA A 98 0.54 -7.78 -3.02
C ALA A 98 0.47 -8.01 -4.53
N TYR A 99 -0.71 -7.79 -5.09
CA TYR A 99 -0.97 -7.81 -6.53
C TYR A 99 -2.04 -6.79 -6.89
N PHE A 100 -1.65 -5.66 -7.47
CA PHE A 100 -2.56 -4.60 -7.89
C PHE A 100 -1.93 -3.64 -8.89
N LEU A 101 -2.72 -2.73 -9.44
CA LEU A 101 -2.29 -1.70 -10.36
C LEU A 101 -1.91 -0.40 -9.61
N THR A 102 -0.89 0.26 -10.11
CA THR A 102 -0.62 1.66 -9.79
C THR A 102 -0.72 2.48 -11.07
N GLU A 103 -1.31 3.65 -10.99
CA GLU A 103 -1.44 4.57 -12.13
C GLU A 103 -0.67 5.85 -11.84
N GLY A 104 0.10 6.29 -12.83
CA GLY A 104 0.70 7.62 -12.83
C GLY A 104 -0.25 8.64 -13.45
N CYS A 105 -0.60 9.68 -12.71
CA CYS A 105 -1.41 10.79 -13.25
C CYS A 105 -0.53 11.84 -13.93
N GLY A 106 0.18 11.46 -15.02
CA GLY A 106 1.05 12.34 -15.79
C GLY A 106 2.55 12.11 -15.54
N PRO A 107 3.40 12.81 -16.30
CA PRO A 107 4.83 12.48 -16.40
C PRO A 107 5.64 12.68 -15.10
N ASN A 108 5.08 13.32 -14.09
CA ASN A 108 5.76 13.58 -12.82
C ASN A 108 4.99 13.01 -11.61
N HIS A 109 4.07 12.08 -11.84
CA HIS A 109 3.18 11.59 -10.81
C HIS A 109 3.19 10.07 -10.73
N GLN A 110 4.34 9.50 -10.33
CA GLN A 110 4.55 8.06 -10.26
C GLN A 110 5.21 7.69 -8.94
N PHE A 111 4.86 6.54 -8.39
CA PHE A 111 5.73 5.95 -7.40
C PHE A 111 7.08 5.60 -8.02
N THR A 112 8.14 6.23 -7.57
CA THR A 112 9.51 5.87 -7.96
C THR A 112 9.99 4.58 -7.30
N VAL A 113 9.30 4.17 -6.22
CA VAL A 113 9.51 2.92 -5.51
C VAL A 113 8.16 2.21 -5.34
N ALA A 114 8.01 1.02 -5.90
CA ALA A 114 6.80 0.22 -5.72
C ALA A 114 6.73 -0.35 -4.30
N VAL A 115 7.79 -1.00 -3.86
CA VAL A 115 7.89 -1.58 -2.52
C VAL A 115 9.25 -1.23 -1.91
N ASN A 116 9.23 -0.77 -0.67
CA ASN A 116 10.39 -0.69 0.20
C ASN A 116 10.27 -1.77 1.26
N GLU A 117 11.12 -2.79 1.17
CA GLU A 117 11.18 -3.89 2.13
C GLU A 117 12.32 -3.67 3.10
N ILE A 118 12.04 -3.73 4.39
CA ILE A 118 13.00 -3.63 5.48
C ILE A 118 12.87 -4.89 6.33
N GLN A 119 13.85 -5.79 6.23
CA GLN A 119 13.87 -7.04 7.00
C GLN A 119 15.15 -7.11 7.84
N ASN A 120 15.01 -7.15 9.16
CA ASN A 120 16.14 -7.21 10.10
C ASN A 120 17.21 -6.12 9.83
N GLY A 121 16.77 -4.90 9.52
CA GLY A 121 17.63 -3.78 9.21
C GLY A 121 18.22 -3.76 7.79
N CYS A 122 17.98 -4.80 6.98
CA CYS A 122 18.35 -4.83 5.57
C CYS A 122 17.24 -4.26 4.71
N GLN A 123 17.56 -3.27 3.90
CA GLN A 123 16.60 -2.60 3.02
C GLN A 123 16.74 -3.08 1.57
N ARG A 124 15.61 -3.33 0.93
CA ARG A 124 15.49 -3.62 -0.50
C ARG A 124 14.40 -2.77 -1.11
N LYS A 125 14.60 -2.31 -2.35
CA LYS A 125 13.60 -1.56 -3.10
C LYS A 125 13.22 -2.32 -4.37
N LEU A 126 11.92 -2.52 -4.55
CA LEU A 126 11.34 -2.97 -5.81
C LEU A 126 10.86 -1.74 -6.57
N LEU A 127 11.36 -1.57 -7.78
CA LEU A 127 10.92 -0.49 -8.66
C LEU A 127 9.62 -0.87 -9.37
N PRO A 128 8.80 0.10 -9.77
CA PRO A 128 7.59 -0.16 -10.54
C PRO A 128 7.93 -0.83 -11.88
N HIS A 129 7.13 -1.80 -12.28
CA HIS A 129 7.24 -2.38 -13.60
C HIS A 129 6.34 -1.64 -14.58
N VAL A 130 6.95 -1.07 -15.63
CA VAL A 130 6.23 -0.28 -16.64
C VAL A 130 5.51 -1.22 -17.61
N MET A 131 4.21 -1.09 -17.75
CA MET A 131 3.49 -1.69 -18.87
C MET A 131 3.62 -0.82 -20.14
N PRO A 132 3.77 -1.40 -21.33
CA PRO A 132 3.85 -0.63 -22.56
C PRO A 132 2.61 0.24 -22.78
N PRO A 133 2.77 1.43 -23.39
CA PRO A 133 1.82 2.52 -23.28
C PRO A 133 0.55 2.30 -24.09
N TYR A 134 -0.59 2.41 -23.44
CA TYR A 134 -1.85 2.79 -24.07
C TYR A 134 -2.24 4.20 -23.62
N GLY A 135 -1.36 5.20 -23.82
CA GLY A 135 -1.68 6.59 -23.55
C GLY A 135 -1.83 7.00 -22.07
N VAL A 136 -1.86 6.05 -21.16
CA VAL A 136 -1.80 6.22 -19.70
C VAL A 136 -0.75 5.26 -19.19
N GLU A 137 0.19 5.76 -18.41
CA GLU A 137 1.25 4.90 -17.85
C GLU A 137 0.70 4.11 -16.67
N TYR A 138 0.36 2.86 -16.92
CA TYR A 138 0.01 1.91 -15.87
C TYR A 138 1.25 1.16 -15.39
N TYR A 139 1.42 1.14 -14.09
CA TYR A 139 2.41 0.31 -13.42
C TYR A 139 1.67 -0.76 -12.63
N TYR A 140 2.24 -1.93 -12.51
CA TYR A 140 1.66 -2.95 -11.65
C TYR A 140 2.70 -3.54 -10.71
N ILE A 141 2.22 -4.01 -9.57
CA ILE A 141 3.00 -4.80 -8.64
C ILE A 141 2.70 -6.27 -8.92
N PRO A 142 3.58 -6.96 -9.68
CA PRO A 142 3.29 -8.30 -10.17
C PRO A 142 3.64 -9.35 -9.11
N GLY A 143 2.76 -9.56 -8.14
CA GLY A 143 2.95 -10.62 -7.17
C GLY A 143 4.18 -10.41 -6.26
N TYR A 144 4.25 -9.30 -5.57
CA TYR A 144 5.24 -9.10 -4.52
C TYR A 144 4.98 -10.05 -3.35
N VAL A 145 6.00 -10.76 -2.93
CA VAL A 145 5.99 -11.63 -1.75
C VAL A 145 7.17 -11.27 -0.85
N GLY A 146 6.90 -10.59 0.25
CA GLY A 146 7.84 -10.38 1.33
C GLY A 146 7.50 -11.30 2.50
N ILE A 147 8.45 -12.07 2.98
CA ILE A 147 8.25 -13.00 4.09
C ILE A 147 9.20 -12.66 5.23
N HIS A 148 8.64 -12.31 6.36
CA HIS A 148 9.38 -12.22 7.62
C HIS A 148 9.52 -13.60 8.23
N ARG A 149 10.75 -14.00 8.52
CA ARG A 149 11.11 -15.29 9.16
C ARG A 149 11.69 -15.06 10.54
#